data_0d1c573f7011093e90d016d0ff499039
#
_entry.id   0d1c573f7011093e90d016d0ff499039
#
_cell.length_a   1.000
_cell.length_b   1.000
_cell.length_c   1.000
_cell.angle_alpha   90.00
_cell.angle_beta   90.00
_cell.angle_gamma   90.00
#
_symmetry.space_group_name_H-M   'P 1'
#
loop_
_entity.id
_entity.type
_entity.pdbx_description
1 polymer ?
#
loop_
_entity_poly.entity_id
_entity_poly.type
_entity_poly.pdbx_seq_one_letter_code
_entity_poly.pdbx_strand_id
1 'polypeptide(L)'
;IHCHTPATDASGTVKFTLDVLFDDFTNMRLPAQLRVSMACCLNMCGAVHCSDIAILGYHRKPPMLDHEYMDKMCEIPLAIAACPTAAHQPAKVKLADGKEVKSVAVNEPRC
;
A
#
# COMPACT_ATOMS: atom_id res chain seq x y z
N ILE A 1 1.73 11.31 -3.80
CA ILE A 1 2.46 10.27 -4.54
C ILE A 1 1.54 9.08 -4.77
N HIS A 2 1.38 8.67 -6.02
CA HIS A 2 0.57 7.52 -6.40
C HIS A 2 1.48 6.33 -6.67
N CYS A 3 1.25 5.23 -5.93
CA CYS A 3 2.07 4.04 -6.01
C CYS A 3 1.21 2.79 -5.82
N HIS A 4 1.48 1.74 -6.58
CA HIS A 4 0.77 0.46 -6.44
C HIS A 4 1.23 -0.35 -5.23
N THR A 5 2.47 -0.14 -4.77
CA THR A 5 3.09 -0.91 -3.68
C THR A 5 2.29 -0.87 -2.37
N PRO A 6 1.82 0.29 -1.88
CA PRO A 6 1.09 0.35 -0.61
C PRO A 6 -0.38 -0.03 -0.72
N ALA A 7 -0.96 -0.05 -1.90
CA ALA A 7 -2.39 -0.22 -2.14
C ALA A 7 -3.28 0.73 -1.30
N THR A 8 -2.75 1.91 -0.98
CA THR A 8 -3.39 2.92 -0.14
C THR A 8 -3.77 4.13 -0.98
N ASP A 9 -4.99 4.63 -0.79
CA ASP A 9 -5.43 5.89 -1.40
C ASP A 9 -4.91 7.09 -0.61
N ALA A 10 -3.74 7.59 -0.98
CA ALA A 10 -3.16 8.77 -0.37
C ALA A 10 -3.96 10.04 -0.67
N SER A 11 -4.42 10.19 -1.90
CA SER A 11 -5.17 11.37 -2.33
C SER A 11 -6.47 11.54 -1.55
N GLY A 12 -7.21 10.47 -1.32
CA GLY A 12 -8.43 10.49 -0.52
C GLY A 12 -8.19 10.89 0.93
N THR A 13 -7.15 10.36 1.54
CA THR A 13 -6.76 10.70 2.93
C THR A 13 -6.34 12.17 3.05
N VAL A 14 -5.54 12.66 2.11
CA VAL A 14 -5.12 14.08 2.08
C VAL A 14 -6.34 14.99 1.88
N LYS A 15 -7.19 14.67 0.92
CA LYS A 15 -8.41 15.44 0.64
C LYS A 15 -9.32 15.50 1.87
N PHE A 16 -9.57 14.38 2.50
CA PHE A 16 -10.38 14.32 3.72
C PHE A 16 -9.82 15.19 4.84
N THR A 17 -8.52 15.10 5.10
CA THR A 17 -7.86 15.89 6.14
C THR A 17 -7.95 17.39 5.85
N LEU A 18 -7.69 17.79 4.61
CA LEU A 18 -7.75 19.19 4.22
C LEU A 18 -9.18 19.75 4.25
N ASP A 19 -10.17 18.97 3.85
CA ASP A 19 -11.58 19.39 3.91
C ASP A 19 -12.04 19.64 5.36
N VAL A 20 -11.64 18.79 6.29
CA VAL A 20 -11.97 18.98 7.72
C VAL A 20 -11.29 20.21 8.30
N LEU A 21 -10.05 20.47 7.94
CA LEU A 21 -9.25 21.57 8.49
C LEU A 21 -9.34 22.87 7.68
N PHE A 22 -10.10 22.89 6.60
CA PHE A 22 -10.13 24.02 5.68
C PHE A 22 -10.51 25.33 6.35
N ASP A 23 -11.57 25.32 7.15
CA ASP A 23 -12.03 26.52 7.85
C ASP A 23 -11.02 26.99 8.91
N ASP A 24 -10.32 26.06 9.56
CA ASP A 24 -9.30 26.39 10.56
C ASP A 24 -8.08 27.04 9.93
N PHE A 25 -7.65 26.59 8.77
CA PHE A 25 -6.55 27.19 8.03
C PHE A 25 -6.93 28.55 7.43
N THR A 26 -8.12 28.66 6.86
CA THR A 26 -8.60 29.89 6.23
C THR A 26 -8.79 31.02 7.25
N ASN A 27 -9.34 30.71 8.41
CA ASN A 27 -9.63 31.67 9.47
C ASN A 27 -8.49 31.82 10.50
N MET A 28 -7.37 31.13 10.30
CA MET A 28 -6.21 31.19 11.21
C MET A 28 -6.56 30.88 12.67
N ARG A 29 -7.43 29.90 12.88
CA ARG A 29 -7.93 29.56 14.23
C ARG A 29 -7.03 28.63 15.04
N LEU A 30 -6.02 28.02 14.40
CA LEU A 30 -5.10 27.13 15.09
C LEU A 30 -4.20 27.91 16.05
N PRO A 31 -3.88 27.38 17.24
CA PRO A 31 -3.09 28.09 18.24
C PRO A 31 -1.63 28.27 17.85
N ALA A 32 -1.12 27.42 16.95
CA ALA A 32 0.24 27.48 16.45
C ALA A 32 0.30 26.93 15.02
N GLN A 33 1.45 27.07 14.38
CA GLN A 33 1.70 26.47 13.06
C GLN A 33 1.64 24.97 13.16
N LEU A 34 0.89 24.34 12.26
CA LEU A 34 0.72 22.90 12.18
C LEU A 34 1.16 22.36 10.82
N ARG A 35 2.00 21.33 10.83
CA ARG A 35 2.39 20.57 9.64
C ARG A 35 1.79 19.19 9.68
N VAL A 36 1.09 18.84 8.62
CA VAL A 36 0.53 17.48 8.43
C VAL A 36 1.17 16.88 7.19
N SER A 37 1.73 15.69 7.34
CA SER A 37 2.33 14.94 6.23
C SER A 37 1.72 13.55 6.15
N MET A 38 1.67 13.01 4.95
CA MET A 38 1.18 11.66 4.71
C MET A 38 2.13 10.85 3.82
N ALA A 39 2.33 9.60 4.19
CA ALA A 39 2.97 8.60 3.35
C ALA A 39 2.11 7.34 3.27
N CYS A 40 2.08 6.72 2.08
CA CYS A 40 1.26 5.52 1.84
C CYS A 40 1.81 4.26 2.50
N CYS A 41 3.09 4.16 2.73
CA CYS A 41 3.79 3.02 3.34
C CYS A 41 5.02 3.50 4.12
N LEU A 42 5.69 2.58 4.79
CA LEU A 42 6.88 2.87 5.60
C LEU A 42 8.13 3.27 4.80
N ASN A 43 8.09 3.25 3.48
CA ASN A 43 9.14 3.87 2.66
C ASN A 43 9.17 5.40 2.80
N MET A 44 8.08 5.99 3.28
CA MET A 44 8.00 7.40 3.67
C MET A 44 8.47 8.38 2.59
N CYS A 45 7.98 8.21 1.38
CA CYS A 45 8.21 9.17 0.29
C CYS A 45 7.76 10.57 0.72
N GLY A 46 8.61 11.56 0.58
CA GLY A 46 8.32 12.92 1.04
C GLY A 46 8.74 13.24 2.48
N ALA A 47 9.54 12.39 3.09
CA ALA A 47 10.19 12.66 4.40
C ALA A 47 9.21 12.99 5.53
N VAL A 48 8.22 12.14 5.74
CA VAL A 48 7.13 12.33 6.71
C VAL A 48 7.61 12.42 8.17
N HIS A 49 8.84 12.05 8.47
CA HIS A 49 9.40 12.00 9.80
C HIS A 49 9.45 13.34 10.55
N CYS A 50 9.48 14.44 9.82
CA CYS A 50 9.70 15.78 10.38
C CYS A 50 8.41 16.60 10.50
N SER A 51 7.24 15.99 10.43
CA SER A 51 5.96 16.66 10.59
C SER A 51 5.45 16.62 12.02
N ASP A 52 4.63 17.64 12.38
CA ASP A 52 3.94 17.65 13.66
C ASP A 52 2.92 16.51 13.75
N ILE A 53 2.19 16.26 12.65
CA ILE A 53 1.33 15.09 12.50
C ILE A 53 1.79 14.32 11.27
N ALA A 54 2.06 13.03 11.43
CA ALA A 54 2.42 12.12 10.36
C ALA A 54 1.37 11.02 10.21
N ILE A 55 0.79 10.92 9.03
CA ILE A 55 -0.16 9.86 8.67
C ILE A 55 0.58 8.84 7.82
N LEU A 56 0.71 7.61 8.33
CA LEU A 56 1.49 6.56 7.71
C LEU A 56 0.63 5.37 7.35
N GLY A 57 0.70 4.94 6.11
CA GLY A 57 0.19 3.64 5.69
C GLY A 57 1.07 2.52 6.24
N TYR A 58 0.47 1.43 6.64
CA TYR A 58 1.16 0.31 7.26
C TYR A 58 0.62 -1.03 6.74
N HIS A 59 1.50 -1.91 6.31
CA HIS A 59 1.14 -3.25 5.88
C HIS A 59 0.98 -4.16 7.09
N ARG A 60 -0.24 -4.54 7.43
CA ARG A 60 -0.57 -5.37 8.60
C ARG A 60 -0.74 -6.84 8.29
N LYS A 61 -0.89 -7.18 7.02
CA LYS A 61 -1.14 -8.54 6.54
C LYS A 61 -0.24 -8.83 5.35
N PRO A 62 0.05 -10.10 5.07
CA PRO A 62 0.67 -10.51 3.82
C PRO A 62 -0.13 -10.02 2.62
N PRO A 63 0.49 -9.91 1.43
CA PRO A 63 -0.20 -9.43 0.24
C PRO A 63 -1.34 -10.38 -0.13
N MET A 64 -2.49 -9.81 -0.46
CA MET A 64 -3.56 -10.53 -1.11
C MET A 64 -3.23 -10.68 -2.59
N LEU A 65 -3.34 -11.87 -3.12
CA LEU A 65 -3.05 -12.18 -4.51
C LEU A 65 -4.34 -12.24 -5.33
N ASP A 66 -4.38 -11.45 -6.38
CA ASP A 66 -5.41 -11.57 -7.40
C ASP A 66 -4.94 -12.55 -8.48
N HIS A 67 -5.32 -13.82 -8.30
CA HIS A 67 -4.88 -14.91 -9.16
C HIS A 67 -5.38 -14.80 -10.60
N GLU A 68 -6.45 -14.06 -10.84
CA GLU A 68 -7.03 -13.88 -12.16
C GLU A 68 -6.16 -12.99 -13.06
N TYR A 69 -5.49 -12.00 -12.46
CA TYR A 69 -4.71 -11.01 -13.17
C TYR A 69 -3.20 -11.17 -13.02
N MET A 70 -2.73 -12.05 -12.14
CA MET A 70 -1.32 -12.17 -11.79
C MET A 70 -0.44 -12.49 -13.00
N ASP A 71 -0.87 -13.43 -13.83
CA ASP A 71 -0.14 -13.85 -15.04
C ASP A 71 -0.24 -12.86 -16.19
N LYS A 72 -1.19 -11.94 -16.14
CA LYS A 72 -1.42 -10.93 -17.18
C LYS A 72 -0.69 -9.62 -16.92
N MET A 73 -0.48 -9.27 -15.66
CA MET A 73 0.08 -7.99 -15.25
C MET A 73 1.51 -8.10 -14.74
N CYS A 74 1.93 -9.26 -14.26
CA CYS A 74 3.24 -9.47 -13.67
C CYS A 74 3.89 -10.74 -14.20
N GLU A 75 5.21 -10.72 -14.28
CA GLU A 75 5.98 -11.94 -14.51
C GLU A 75 6.06 -12.74 -13.21
N ILE A 76 5.38 -13.87 -13.14
CA ILE A 76 5.35 -14.75 -11.95
C ILE A 76 6.77 -15.10 -11.46
N PRO A 77 7.74 -15.50 -12.32
CA PRO A 77 9.09 -15.80 -11.88
C PRO A 77 9.79 -14.61 -11.22
N LEU A 78 9.49 -13.39 -11.62
CA LEU A 78 10.11 -12.18 -11.07
C LEU A 78 9.73 -11.98 -9.60
N ALA A 79 8.44 -12.11 -9.26
CA ALA A 79 7.96 -11.99 -7.89
C ALA A 79 8.59 -13.06 -6.96
N ILE A 80 8.73 -14.29 -7.46
CA ILE A 80 9.37 -15.40 -6.73
C ILE A 80 10.86 -15.12 -6.53
N ALA A 81 11.56 -14.68 -7.55
CA ALA A 81 12.99 -14.41 -7.51
C ALA A 81 13.35 -13.21 -6.63
N ALA A 82 12.50 -12.20 -6.59
CA ALA A 82 12.75 -10.99 -5.80
C ALA A 82 12.53 -11.17 -4.29
N CYS A 83 11.87 -12.23 -3.85
CA CYS A 83 11.58 -12.44 -2.44
C CYS A 83 12.81 -12.97 -1.68
N PRO A 84 13.40 -12.20 -0.75
CA PRO A 84 14.62 -12.60 -0.04
C PRO A 84 14.41 -13.76 0.94
N THR A 85 13.16 -13.99 1.38
CA THR A 85 12.81 -15.02 2.37
C THR A 85 12.21 -16.28 1.74
N ALA A 86 12.12 -16.33 0.41
CA ALA A 86 11.46 -17.40 -0.33
C ALA A 86 10.01 -17.68 0.16
N ALA A 87 9.30 -16.59 0.49
CA ALA A 87 7.91 -16.66 0.92
C ALA A 87 6.95 -16.95 -0.25
N HIS A 88 7.36 -16.62 -1.47
CA HIS A 88 6.57 -16.83 -2.68
C HIS A 88 7.01 -18.09 -3.40
N GLN A 89 6.06 -18.96 -3.71
CA GLN A 89 6.29 -20.22 -4.41
C GLN A 89 5.31 -20.36 -5.57
N PRO A 90 5.72 -21.00 -6.68
CA PRO A 90 4.81 -21.26 -7.79
C PRO A 90 3.70 -22.20 -7.34
N ALA A 91 2.47 -21.88 -7.69
CA ALA A 91 1.30 -22.67 -7.35
C ALA A 91 0.28 -22.67 -8.50
N LYS A 92 -0.49 -23.76 -8.58
CA LYS A 92 -1.68 -23.81 -9.43
C LYS A 92 -2.90 -23.54 -8.56
N VAL A 93 -3.67 -22.56 -8.94
CA VAL A 93 -4.88 -22.16 -8.21
C VAL A 93 -6.09 -22.37 -9.10
N LYS A 94 -7.15 -22.93 -8.54
CA LYS A 94 -8.45 -23.04 -9.19
C LYS A 94 -9.24 -21.77 -8.90
N LEU A 95 -9.63 -21.08 -9.95
CA LEU A 95 -10.57 -19.96 -9.87
C LEU A 95 -11.99 -20.45 -9.58
N ALA A 96 -12.84 -19.53 -9.17
CA ALA A 96 -14.28 -19.80 -8.96
C ALA A 96 -14.96 -20.42 -10.19
N ASP A 97 -14.47 -20.11 -11.39
CA ASP A 97 -14.94 -20.63 -12.67
C ASP A 97 -14.43 -22.06 -12.99
N GLY A 98 -13.69 -22.68 -12.09
CA GLY A 98 -13.10 -24.02 -12.27
C GLY A 98 -11.87 -24.08 -13.16
N LYS A 99 -11.39 -22.96 -13.69
CA LYS A 99 -10.16 -22.87 -14.48
C LYS A 99 -8.94 -22.93 -13.57
N GLU A 100 -7.96 -23.73 -13.95
CA GLU A 100 -6.66 -23.75 -13.28
C GLU A 100 -5.76 -22.69 -13.91
N VAL A 101 -5.24 -21.79 -13.09
CA VAL A 101 -4.27 -20.78 -13.50
C VAL A 101 -2.95 -20.97 -12.77
N LYS A 102 -1.86 -20.64 -13.46
CA LYS A 102 -0.54 -20.56 -12.85
C LYS A 102 -0.47 -19.28 -12.03
N SER A 103 -0.15 -19.39 -10.76
CA SER A 103 -0.07 -18.27 -9.84
C SER A 103 1.01 -18.52 -8.78
N VAL A 104 0.95 -17.75 -7.72
CA VAL A 104 1.91 -17.80 -6.62
C VAL A 104 1.16 -18.10 -5.32
N ALA A 105 1.72 -18.95 -4.50
CA ALA A 105 1.30 -19.13 -3.11
C ALA A 105 2.25 -18.35 -2.18
N VAL A 106 1.71 -17.77 -1.13
CA VAL A 106 2.48 -17.02 -0.13
C VAL A 106 2.55 -17.82 1.16
N ASN A 107 3.76 -18.03 1.63
CA ASN A 107 4.00 -18.54 2.98
C ASN A 107 4.01 -17.35 3.94
N GLU A 108 2.88 -17.10 4.58
CA GLU A 108 2.68 -15.91 5.43
C GLU A 108 3.72 -15.74 6.54
N PRO A 109 4.15 -16.79 7.27
CA PRO A 109 5.17 -16.63 8.30
C PRO A 109 6.54 -16.18 7.80
N ARG A 110 6.82 -16.36 6.50
CA ARG A 110 8.07 -15.95 5.86
C ARG A 110 7.97 -14.63 5.10
N CYS A 111 6.78 -14.14 4.92
CA CYS A 111 6.53 -12.90 4.18
C CYS A 111 6.91 -11.65 5.00
#